data_d032603b4588e50e3e08e1380a6a40f7
#
_entry.id   d032603b4588e50e3e08e1380a6a40f7
#
_cell.length_a   1.000
_cell.length_b   1.000
_cell.length_c   1.000
_cell.angle_alpha   90.00
_cell.angle_beta   90.00
_cell.angle_gamma   90.00
#
_symmetry.space_group_name_H-M   'P 1'
#
loop_
_entity.id
_entity.type
_entity.pdbx_description
1 polymer ?
#
loop_
_entity_poly.entity_id
_entity_poly.type
_entity_poly.pdbx_seq_one_letter_code
_entity_poly.pdbx_strand_id
1 'polypeptide(L)'
;MIPCLYASMEKKFDNNGIGKMADAHSCVVTEKRNGSFELEMVYPADGIHADQLEEGNIILAKPSDTGRSQPFRIYKIATPIDGKLTVKARHISYQLNFITVSPFATTSCTGALAGLGNHAASECPFEVWTDISSSASFRLSVPSSFRNCLGGIDGSVLDTFGGEYEWDRYTVKLHHHRGADHGVHIVYGKNLIDFKMERNIESVITGVHPYWQNSETGEVTELPEKVVLVEQRSVPYQKITVLDCTSGFQDKPTDEMMRSFAQDYLKNTSLTEPQVDIDIDFIQLWNTPDYEDVVEAEQVSLCDTVHVFISKLGIEVSSKVTETQYDCLLERYEGIT
;
A
#
# COMPACT_ATOMS: atom_id res chain seq x y z
N MET A 1 -15.34 -4.67 -17.15
CA MET A 1 -16.36 -3.59 -17.02
C MET A 1 -15.88 -2.34 -17.74
N ILE A 2 -16.68 -1.72 -18.61
CA ILE A 2 -16.27 -0.51 -19.33
C ILE A 2 -16.17 0.65 -18.33
N PRO A 3 -15.03 1.35 -18.23
CA PRO A 3 -14.87 2.53 -17.39
C PRO A 3 -15.87 3.62 -17.76
N CYS A 4 -16.28 4.44 -16.78
CA CYS A 4 -17.25 5.52 -16.99
C CYS A 4 -16.65 6.87 -16.59
N LEU A 5 -16.80 7.89 -17.43
CA LEU A 5 -16.33 9.24 -17.19
C LEU A 5 -17.39 10.04 -16.42
N TYR A 6 -16.95 10.78 -15.41
CA TYR A 6 -17.77 11.67 -14.58
C TYR A 6 -17.17 13.07 -14.50
N ALA A 7 -18.01 14.04 -14.27
CA ALA A 7 -17.56 15.40 -14.00
C ALA A 7 -16.76 15.49 -12.67
N SER A 8 -15.89 16.49 -12.58
CA SER A 8 -14.94 16.67 -11.46
C SER A 8 -15.57 16.76 -10.09
N MET A 9 -16.83 17.21 -9.96
CA MET A 9 -17.53 17.39 -8.68
C MET A 9 -18.45 16.22 -8.30
N GLU A 10 -18.49 15.13 -9.09
CA GLU A 10 -19.29 13.96 -8.75
C GLU A 10 -18.76 13.24 -7.50
N LYS A 11 -19.67 12.86 -6.60
CA LYS A 11 -19.32 12.18 -5.33
C LYS A 11 -20.04 10.84 -5.15
N LYS A 12 -21.18 10.60 -5.82
CA LYS A 12 -22.04 9.43 -5.56
C LYS A 12 -21.84 8.29 -6.54
N PHE A 13 -21.57 8.60 -7.82
CA PHE A 13 -21.37 7.61 -8.91
C PHE A 13 -22.54 6.61 -9.05
N ASP A 14 -23.77 7.09 -8.88
CA ASP A 14 -25.03 6.31 -8.95
C ASP A 14 -25.84 6.61 -10.22
N ASN A 15 -25.23 7.35 -11.15
CA ASN A 15 -25.79 7.75 -12.43
C ASN A 15 -24.85 7.35 -13.58
N ASN A 16 -25.23 7.64 -14.82
CA ASN A 16 -24.46 7.25 -16.01
C ASN A 16 -23.25 8.17 -16.29
N GLY A 17 -23.03 9.20 -15.47
CA GLY A 17 -21.95 10.17 -15.66
C GLY A 17 -22.05 10.91 -16.99
N ILE A 18 -20.87 11.30 -17.54
CA ILE A 18 -20.72 11.84 -18.89
C ILE A 18 -20.95 10.74 -19.92
N GLY A 19 -20.34 9.55 -19.67
CA GLY A 19 -20.53 8.41 -20.54
C GLY A 19 -19.50 7.30 -20.34
N LYS A 20 -19.74 6.17 -21.00
CA LYS A 20 -18.83 5.02 -20.99
C LYS A 20 -17.68 5.24 -21.96
N MET A 21 -16.46 4.93 -21.51
CA MET A 21 -15.24 5.00 -22.31
C MET A 21 -15.07 3.71 -23.14
N ALA A 22 -16.05 3.44 -24.04
CA ALA A 22 -16.14 2.18 -24.76
C ALA A 22 -15.03 1.96 -25.80
N ASP A 23 -14.43 3.04 -26.30
CA ASP A 23 -13.36 2.98 -27.30
C ASP A 23 -11.95 2.86 -26.68
N ALA A 24 -11.85 2.67 -25.35
CA ALA A 24 -10.57 2.51 -24.70
C ALA A 24 -9.80 1.30 -25.24
N HIS A 25 -8.53 1.50 -25.60
CA HIS A 25 -7.65 0.44 -26.06
C HIS A 25 -7.08 -0.36 -24.88
N SER A 26 -6.84 0.29 -23.75
CA SER A 26 -6.43 -0.32 -22.50
C SER A 26 -6.90 0.54 -21.32
N CYS A 27 -7.15 -0.10 -20.18
CA CYS A 27 -7.44 0.61 -18.94
C CYS A 27 -6.97 -0.26 -17.76
N VAL A 28 -5.81 0.06 -17.23
CA VAL A 28 -5.14 -0.71 -16.19
C VAL A 28 -5.16 0.06 -14.88
N VAL A 29 -5.58 -0.61 -13.82
CA VAL A 29 -5.51 -0.10 -12.45
C VAL A 29 -4.39 -0.81 -11.70
N THR A 30 -3.49 -0.03 -11.12
CA THR A 30 -2.42 -0.53 -10.26
C THR A 30 -2.71 -0.13 -8.81
N GLU A 31 -2.83 -1.10 -7.91
CA GLU A 31 -2.97 -0.88 -6.48
C GLU A 31 -1.81 -1.53 -5.72
N LYS A 32 -1.12 -0.74 -4.86
CA LYS A 32 -0.04 -1.21 -3.98
C LYS A 32 -0.47 -1.14 -2.53
N ARG A 33 -0.16 -2.17 -1.76
CA ARG A 33 -0.36 -2.21 -0.32
C ARG A 33 0.27 -1.00 0.36
N ASN A 34 -0.54 -0.19 1.04
CA ASN A 34 -0.13 1.06 1.70
C ASN A 34 0.57 2.09 0.79
N GLY A 35 0.43 1.94 -0.53
CA GLY A 35 1.17 2.71 -1.52
C GLY A 35 0.30 3.44 -2.54
N SER A 36 0.70 3.33 -3.81
CA SER A 36 0.01 3.94 -4.94
C SER A 36 -1.30 3.23 -5.28
N PHE A 37 -2.26 4.00 -5.78
CA PHE A 37 -3.51 3.52 -6.34
C PHE A 37 -3.85 4.41 -7.53
N GLU A 38 -3.49 3.94 -8.72
CA GLU A 38 -3.46 4.74 -9.95
C GLU A 38 -4.11 3.98 -11.11
N LEU A 39 -4.55 4.74 -12.11
CA LEU A 39 -5.12 4.23 -13.35
C LEU A 39 -4.39 4.84 -14.52
N GLU A 40 -4.06 4.01 -15.51
CA GLU A 40 -3.61 4.42 -16.83
C GLU A 40 -4.56 3.90 -17.89
N MET A 41 -5.05 4.78 -18.77
CA MET A 41 -5.94 4.45 -19.88
C MET A 41 -5.38 4.97 -21.18
N VAL A 42 -5.39 4.15 -22.23
CA VAL A 42 -5.12 4.58 -23.61
C VAL A 42 -6.43 4.71 -24.36
N TYR A 43 -6.69 5.90 -24.91
CA TYR A 43 -7.96 6.24 -25.55
C TYR A 43 -7.74 6.91 -26.90
N PRO A 44 -8.53 6.61 -27.97
CA PRO A 44 -8.40 7.30 -29.24
C PRO A 44 -8.88 8.75 -29.14
N ALA A 45 -8.17 9.68 -29.78
CA ALA A 45 -8.50 11.11 -29.74
C ALA A 45 -9.80 11.47 -30.44
N ASP A 46 -10.27 10.59 -31.33
CA ASP A 46 -11.56 10.70 -32.06
C ASP A 46 -12.64 9.76 -31.47
N GLY A 47 -12.37 9.15 -30.31
CA GLY A 47 -13.32 8.26 -29.64
C GLY A 47 -14.50 9.01 -29.01
N ILE A 48 -15.54 8.25 -28.67
CA ILE A 48 -16.75 8.79 -28.02
C ILE A 48 -16.38 9.45 -26.68
N HIS A 49 -16.78 10.72 -26.46
CA HIS A 49 -16.43 11.52 -25.28
C HIS A 49 -14.93 11.89 -25.12
N ALA A 50 -14.10 11.71 -26.16
CA ALA A 50 -12.69 12.10 -26.10
C ALA A 50 -12.51 13.60 -25.85
N ASP A 51 -13.40 14.43 -26.36
CA ASP A 51 -13.48 15.88 -26.14
C ASP A 51 -13.85 16.29 -24.71
N GLN A 52 -14.35 15.34 -23.91
CA GLN A 52 -14.74 15.52 -22.51
C GLN A 52 -13.72 14.89 -21.54
N LEU A 53 -12.66 14.27 -22.05
CA LEU A 53 -11.52 13.86 -21.25
C LEU A 53 -10.70 15.09 -20.89
N GLU A 54 -10.89 15.58 -19.68
CA GLU A 54 -10.24 16.78 -19.14
C GLU A 54 -9.59 16.47 -17.79
N GLU A 55 -8.49 17.16 -17.47
CA GLU A 55 -7.90 17.07 -16.14
C GLU A 55 -8.90 17.55 -15.08
N GLY A 56 -8.98 16.79 -13.99
CA GLY A 56 -9.95 17.01 -12.91
C GLY A 56 -11.20 16.16 -13.03
N ASN A 57 -11.62 15.71 -14.21
CA ASN A 57 -12.70 14.75 -14.36
C ASN A 57 -12.33 13.39 -13.77
N ILE A 58 -13.31 12.53 -13.55
CA ILE A 58 -13.15 11.29 -12.80
C ILE A 58 -13.50 10.09 -13.68
N ILE A 59 -12.61 9.11 -13.72
CA ILE A 59 -12.88 7.80 -14.33
C ILE A 59 -13.27 6.84 -13.22
N LEU A 60 -14.47 6.25 -13.31
CA LEU A 60 -14.91 5.16 -12.45
C LEU A 60 -14.55 3.84 -13.11
N ALA A 61 -13.66 3.07 -12.48
CA ALA A 61 -13.13 1.81 -13.01
C ALA A 61 -13.06 0.74 -11.92
N LYS A 62 -13.14 -0.53 -12.33
CA LYS A 62 -13.05 -1.70 -11.44
C LYS A 62 -11.57 -2.01 -11.17
N PRO A 63 -11.11 -2.07 -9.91
CA PRO A 63 -9.70 -2.29 -9.59
C PRO A 63 -9.31 -3.76 -9.42
N SER A 64 -10.28 -4.67 -9.34
CA SER A 64 -10.08 -6.09 -9.09
C SER A 64 -11.33 -6.89 -9.44
N ASP A 65 -11.26 -8.21 -9.45
CA ASP A 65 -12.40 -9.09 -9.71
C ASP A 65 -13.53 -8.93 -8.69
N THR A 66 -13.16 -8.80 -7.42
CA THR A 66 -14.11 -8.75 -6.29
C THR A 66 -14.47 -7.34 -5.86
N GLY A 67 -13.61 -6.35 -6.19
CA GLY A 67 -13.75 -4.97 -5.75
C GLY A 67 -14.88 -4.23 -6.46
N ARG A 68 -15.54 -3.32 -5.75
CA ARG A 68 -16.45 -2.35 -6.38
C ARG A 68 -15.65 -1.30 -7.16
N SER A 69 -16.25 -0.71 -8.17
CA SER A 69 -15.63 0.35 -8.97
C SER A 69 -15.20 1.53 -8.12
N GLN A 70 -13.98 2.00 -8.35
CA GLN A 70 -13.32 3.07 -7.65
C GLN A 70 -13.15 4.31 -8.54
N PRO A 71 -13.24 5.53 -7.96
CA PRO A 71 -13.11 6.76 -8.69
C PRO A 71 -11.63 7.20 -8.79
N PHE A 72 -11.17 7.47 -10.02
CA PHE A 72 -9.83 7.95 -10.31
C PHE A 72 -9.91 9.34 -10.96
N ARG A 73 -9.32 10.35 -10.31
CA ARG A 73 -9.26 11.72 -10.85
C ARG A 73 -8.12 11.85 -11.85
N ILE A 74 -8.46 12.30 -13.04
CA ILE A 74 -7.50 12.58 -14.11
C ILE A 74 -6.59 13.74 -13.68
N TYR A 75 -5.28 13.51 -13.72
CA TYR A 75 -4.29 14.54 -13.40
C TYR A 75 -3.36 14.86 -14.58
N LYS A 76 -3.35 14.01 -15.62
CA LYS A 76 -2.50 14.20 -16.79
C LYS A 76 -3.11 13.50 -18.01
N ILE A 77 -3.12 14.23 -19.12
CA ILE A 77 -3.45 13.70 -20.43
C ILE A 77 -2.30 14.02 -21.37
N ALA A 78 -1.71 13.01 -21.98
CA ALA A 78 -0.72 13.17 -23.03
C ALA A 78 -1.37 12.91 -24.39
N THR A 79 -1.17 13.83 -25.32
CA THR A 79 -1.74 13.77 -26.67
C THR A 79 -0.61 13.64 -27.69
N PRO A 80 -0.17 12.43 -28.02
CA PRO A 80 0.85 12.23 -29.04
C PRO A 80 0.27 12.36 -30.45
N ILE A 81 1.15 12.49 -31.43
CA ILE A 81 0.78 12.73 -32.84
C ILE A 81 0.06 11.52 -33.49
N ASP A 82 0.16 10.35 -32.88
CA ASP A 82 -0.47 9.11 -33.37
C ASP A 82 -1.99 9.02 -33.02
N GLY A 83 -2.53 10.04 -32.36
CA GLY A 83 -3.95 10.12 -32.00
C GLY A 83 -4.38 9.21 -30.85
N LYS A 84 -3.44 8.67 -30.08
CA LYS A 84 -3.73 7.85 -28.90
C LYS A 84 -3.47 8.63 -27.62
N LEU A 85 -4.51 9.09 -26.97
CA LEU A 85 -4.41 9.78 -25.69
C LEU A 85 -3.94 8.81 -24.60
N THR A 86 -2.93 9.20 -23.83
CA THR A 86 -2.56 8.49 -22.59
C THR A 86 -3.09 9.29 -21.41
N VAL A 87 -4.09 8.75 -20.75
CA VAL A 87 -4.78 9.36 -19.60
C VAL A 87 -4.26 8.73 -18.33
N LYS A 88 -3.71 9.55 -17.41
CA LYS A 88 -3.26 9.11 -16.09
C LYS A 88 -4.16 9.71 -15.02
N ALA A 89 -4.65 8.84 -14.15
CA ALA A 89 -5.55 9.21 -13.08
C ALA A 89 -5.13 8.57 -11.75
N ARG A 90 -5.43 9.25 -10.65
CA ARG A 90 -5.16 8.78 -9.29
C ARG A 90 -6.45 8.55 -8.55
N HIS A 91 -6.48 7.54 -7.70
CA HIS A 91 -7.63 7.30 -6.84
C HIS A 91 -8.01 8.58 -6.08
N ILE A 92 -9.31 8.78 -5.85
CA ILE A 92 -9.82 10.01 -5.22
C ILE A 92 -9.17 10.30 -3.86
N SER A 93 -8.67 9.29 -3.15
CA SER A 93 -7.95 9.42 -1.87
C SER A 93 -6.70 10.31 -1.94
N TYR A 94 -6.14 10.56 -3.14
CA TYR A 94 -5.03 11.50 -3.28
C TYR A 94 -5.42 12.96 -2.99
N GLN A 95 -6.73 13.28 -2.93
CA GLN A 95 -7.21 14.59 -2.47
C GLN A 95 -6.83 14.86 -1.02
N LEU A 96 -6.61 13.82 -0.21
CA LEU A 96 -6.12 13.95 1.17
C LEU A 96 -4.73 14.61 1.27
N ASN A 97 -3.96 14.67 0.18
CA ASN A 97 -2.71 15.45 0.14
C ASN A 97 -2.94 16.96 0.27
N PHE A 98 -4.12 17.43 -0.08
CA PHE A 98 -4.49 18.85 -0.13
C PHE A 98 -5.44 19.25 1.01
N ILE A 99 -5.74 18.34 1.92
CA ILE A 99 -6.47 18.61 3.16
C ILE A 99 -5.44 18.67 4.28
N THR A 100 -5.26 19.85 4.86
CA THR A 100 -4.31 20.05 5.97
C THR A 100 -4.99 19.80 7.31
N VAL A 101 -4.23 19.26 8.27
CA VAL A 101 -4.70 18.89 9.61
C VAL A 101 -3.91 19.66 10.64
N SER A 102 -4.61 20.27 11.61
CA SER A 102 -4.02 20.97 12.74
C SER A 102 -3.49 20.00 13.80
N PRO A 103 -2.50 20.41 14.62
CA PRO A 103 -1.92 19.58 15.67
C PRO A 103 -2.94 19.03 16.67
N PHE A 104 -2.78 17.75 17.02
CA PHE A 104 -3.55 17.07 18.08
C PHE A 104 -2.81 15.83 18.58
N ALA A 105 -3.31 15.21 19.65
CA ALA A 105 -2.77 13.97 20.19
C ALA A 105 -3.88 13.04 20.67
N THR A 106 -3.63 11.74 20.61
CA THR A 106 -4.55 10.70 21.08
C THR A 106 -3.78 9.41 21.37
N THR A 107 -4.43 8.44 22.01
CA THR A 107 -3.82 7.16 22.40
C THR A 107 -4.46 5.95 21.71
N SER A 108 -5.35 6.15 20.75
CA SER A 108 -6.00 5.05 20.03
C SER A 108 -6.01 5.28 18.53
N CYS A 109 -5.98 4.20 17.75
CA CYS A 109 -6.05 4.25 16.29
C CYS A 109 -7.36 4.91 15.80
N THR A 110 -8.51 4.53 16.39
CA THR A 110 -9.81 5.16 16.09
C THR A 110 -9.78 6.65 16.38
N GLY A 111 -9.18 7.06 17.53
CA GLY A 111 -9.02 8.46 17.89
C GLY A 111 -8.10 9.22 16.93
N ALA A 112 -7.02 8.58 16.43
CA ALA A 112 -6.12 9.17 15.46
C ALA A 112 -6.83 9.42 14.12
N LEU A 113 -7.49 8.43 13.56
CA LEU A 113 -8.23 8.57 12.29
C LEU A 113 -9.37 9.60 12.41
N ALA A 114 -10.21 9.51 13.44
CA ALA A 114 -11.29 10.49 13.68
C ALA A 114 -10.72 11.90 13.92
N GLY A 115 -9.62 12.00 14.65
CA GLY A 115 -8.92 13.25 14.92
C GLY A 115 -8.43 13.95 13.65
N LEU A 116 -7.94 13.19 12.66
CA LEU A 116 -7.54 13.76 11.37
C LEU A 116 -8.70 14.47 10.68
N GLY A 117 -9.89 13.89 10.68
CA GLY A 117 -11.11 14.52 10.14
C GLY A 117 -11.56 15.74 10.96
N ASN A 118 -11.57 15.60 12.29
CA ASN A 118 -12.06 16.65 13.19
C ASN A 118 -11.14 17.89 13.25
N HIS A 119 -9.84 17.72 12.98
CA HIS A 119 -8.85 18.80 12.97
C HIS A 119 -8.46 19.22 11.54
N ALA A 120 -9.20 18.77 10.53
CA ALA A 120 -9.01 19.22 9.16
C ALA A 120 -9.31 20.72 9.05
N ALA A 121 -8.41 21.47 8.38
CA ALA A 121 -8.56 22.91 8.20
C ALA A 121 -9.57 23.30 7.10
N SER A 122 -10.04 22.33 6.32
CA SER A 122 -11.06 22.50 5.28
C SER A 122 -12.05 21.33 5.32
N GLU A 123 -13.16 21.45 4.55
CA GLU A 123 -14.12 20.35 4.42
C GLU A 123 -13.41 19.06 3.98
N CYS A 124 -13.62 17.99 4.75
CA CYS A 124 -13.09 16.67 4.45
C CYS A 124 -14.28 15.74 4.10
N PRO A 125 -14.41 15.33 2.83
CA PRO A 125 -15.51 14.46 2.41
C PRO A 125 -15.25 12.98 2.74
N PHE A 126 -14.13 12.66 3.39
CA PHE A 126 -13.74 11.28 3.67
C PHE A 126 -14.24 10.81 5.03
N GLU A 127 -14.81 9.62 5.03
CA GLU A 127 -15.12 8.85 6.23
C GLU A 127 -13.90 7.97 6.59
N VAL A 128 -13.78 7.63 7.86
CA VAL A 128 -12.67 6.81 8.37
C VAL A 128 -13.21 5.62 9.15
N TRP A 129 -12.49 4.49 9.04
CA TRP A 129 -12.82 3.27 9.77
C TRP A 129 -11.56 2.48 10.11
N THR A 130 -11.56 1.74 11.23
CA THR A 130 -10.51 0.79 11.61
C THR A 130 -11.04 -0.30 12.54
N ASP A 131 -10.46 -1.49 12.46
CA ASP A 131 -10.61 -2.59 13.41
C ASP A 131 -9.45 -2.69 14.40
N ILE A 132 -8.44 -1.81 14.30
CA ILE A 132 -7.28 -1.79 15.20
C ILE A 132 -7.70 -1.23 16.56
N SER A 133 -7.60 -2.08 17.59
CA SER A 133 -7.95 -1.77 18.98
C SER A 133 -6.74 -1.51 19.88
N SER A 134 -5.52 -1.66 19.39
CA SER A 134 -4.29 -1.39 20.14
C SER A 134 -4.18 0.08 20.54
N SER A 135 -3.55 0.32 21.70
CA SER A 135 -3.28 1.67 22.20
C SER A 135 -1.81 2.01 22.00
N ALA A 136 -1.56 3.16 21.37
CA ALA A 136 -0.23 3.74 21.20
C ALA A 136 -0.35 5.26 21.16
N SER A 137 0.71 5.99 21.50
CA SER A 137 0.69 7.45 21.52
C SER A 137 0.86 7.99 20.10
N PHE A 138 -0.18 8.60 19.55
CA PHE A 138 -0.14 9.36 18.31
C PHE A 138 -0.14 10.84 18.60
N ARG A 139 0.79 11.59 17.99
CA ARG A 139 0.90 13.04 18.18
C ARG A 139 1.31 13.72 16.87
N LEU A 140 0.44 14.57 16.38
CA LEU A 140 0.76 15.55 15.34
C LEU A 140 1.18 16.86 16.00
N SER A 141 2.46 17.23 15.89
CA SER A 141 3.02 18.42 16.58
C SER A 141 2.96 19.68 15.72
N VAL A 142 2.93 19.55 14.40
CA VAL A 142 2.87 20.64 13.43
C VAL A 142 1.81 20.32 12.36
N PRO A 143 1.21 21.33 11.71
CA PRO A 143 0.26 21.07 10.63
C PRO A 143 0.89 20.22 9.52
N SER A 144 0.14 19.23 9.03
CA SER A 144 0.56 18.37 7.92
C SER A 144 -0.62 18.02 7.01
N SER A 145 -0.36 17.42 5.84
CA SER A 145 -1.45 16.92 5.02
C SER A 145 -2.06 15.67 5.65
N PHE A 146 -3.37 15.50 5.46
CA PHE A 146 -4.08 14.32 5.96
C PHE A 146 -3.40 13.02 5.47
N ARG A 147 -3.01 12.97 4.18
CA ARG A 147 -2.35 11.80 3.59
C ARG A 147 -1.02 11.47 4.27
N ASN A 148 -0.18 12.48 4.56
CA ASN A 148 1.08 12.28 5.28
C ASN A 148 0.85 11.80 6.71
N CYS A 149 -0.20 12.28 7.38
CA CYS A 149 -0.55 11.80 8.71
C CYS A 149 -1.00 10.34 8.70
N LEU A 150 -1.60 9.85 7.60
CA LEU A 150 -1.94 8.43 7.45
C LEU A 150 -0.69 7.56 7.27
N GLY A 151 0.28 7.99 6.45
CA GLY A 151 1.53 7.30 6.20
C GLY A 151 2.45 8.14 5.31
N GLY A 152 3.75 8.18 5.62
CA GLY A 152 4.74 8.93 4.83
C GLY A 152 5.56 9.93 5.63
N ILE A 153 5.29 10.07 6.92
CA ILE A 153 6.12 10.79 7.89
C ILE A 153 6.31 9.93 9.13
N ASP A 154 7.39 10.15 9.86
CA ASP A 154 7.64 9.51 11.14
C ASP A 154 6.51 9.85 12.12
N GLY A 155 6.04 8.85 12.88
CA GLY A 155 4.92 9.01 13.81
C GLY A 155 3.55 9.12 13.12
N SER A 156 3.43 8.79 11.83
CA SER A 156 2.14 8.65 11.14
C SER A 156 1.25 7.57 11.77
N VAL A 157 -0.02 7.54 11.39
CA VAL A 157 -0.96 6.50 11.88
C VAL A 157 -0.43 5.10 11.55
N LEU A 158 0.06 4.90 10.33
CA LEU A 158 0.62 3.62 9.89
C LEU A 158 1.88 3.23 10.66
N ASP A 159 2.76 4.19 10.92
CA ASP A 159 3.99 4.00 11.69
C ASP A 159 3.70 3.69 13.17
N THR A 160 2.67 4.33 13.73
CA THR A 160 2.29 4.19 15.14
C THR A 160 1.50 2.92 15.44
N PHE A 161 0.56 2.53 14.56
CA PHE A 161 -0.41 1.46 14.83
C PHE A 161 -0.24 0.26 13.89
N GLY A 162 0.55 0.39 12.80
CA GLY A 162 0.62 -0.60 11.75
C GLY A 162 -0.67 -0.70 10.93
N GLY A 163 -0.84 -1.84 10.26
CA GLY A 163 -2.06 -2.14 9.52
C GLY A 163 -1.93 -1.97 8.01
N GLU A 164 -3.06 -2.13 7.32
CA GLU A 164 -3.14 -2.13 5.86
C GLU A 164 -4.35 -1.31 5.41
N TYR A 165 -4.11 -0.30 4.55
CA TYR A 165 -5.17 0.56 4.03
C TYR A 165 -5.98 -0.13 2.95
N GLU A 166 -7.31 0.08 3.01
CA GLU A 166 -8.25 -0.13 1.92
C GLU A 166 -8.90 1.22 1.59
N TRP A 167 -8.86 1.58 0.32
CA TRP A 167 -9.43 2.80 -0.21
C TRP A 167 -10.74 2.49 -0.93
N ASP A 168 -11.88 2.79 -0.29
CA ASP A 168 -13.19 2.54 -0.87
C ASP A 168 -13.91 3.87 -1.13
N ARG A 169 -13.73 4.42 -2.33
CA ARG A 169 -14.23 5.74 -2.72
C ARG A 169 -13.79 6.81 -1.71
N TYR A 170 -14.73 7.42 -1.00
CA TYR A 170 -14.48 8.42 0.03
C TYR A 170 -14.36 7.81 1.44
N THR A 171 -14.14 6.53 1.56
CA THR A 171 -13.89 5.87 2.85
C THR A 171 -12.44 5.39 2.95
N VAL A 172 -11.76 5.78 4.01
CA VAL A 172 -10.42 5.30 4.37
C VAL A 172 -10.59 4.24 5.44
N LYS A 173 -10.28 2.99 5.11
CA LYS A 173 -10.31 1.89 6.07
C LYS A 173 -8.89 1.46 6.38
N LEU A 174 -8.55 1.38 7.66
CA LEU A 174 -7.28 0.83 8.14
C LEU A 174 -7.55 -0.48 8.86
N HIS A 175 -7.24 -1.58 8.19
CA HIS A 175 -7.38 -2.92 8.74
C HIS A 175 -6.13 -3.30 9.53
N HIS A 176 -6.28 -4.07 10.61
CA HIS A 176 -5.15 -4.73 11.26
C HIS A 176 -4.49 -5.72 10.28
N HIS A 177 -5.31 -6.49 9.57
CA HIS A 177 -4.93 -7.34 8.44
C HIS A 177 -5.97 -7.23 7.33
N ARG A 178 -5.58 -6.75 6.15
CA ARG A 178 -6.37 -6.80 4.94
C ARG A 178 -6.02 -8.10 4.20
N GLY A 179 -7.01 -8.72 3.55
CA GLY A 179 -6.83 -9.99 2.86
C GLY A 179 -6.83 -11.21 3.78
N ALA A 180 -6.82 -12.38 3.19
CA ALA A 180 -6.87 -13.67 3.86
C ALA A 180 -6.01 -14.70 3.10
N ASP A 181 -5.79 -15.85 3.73
CA ASP A 181 -5.26 -17.04 3.06
C ASP A 181 -6.44 -17.92 2.64
N HIS A 182 -6.76 -17.89 1.36
CA HIS A 182 -7.80 -18.71 0.74
C HIS A 182 -7.27 -20.04 0.22
N GLY A 183 -5.98 -20.35 0.45
CA GLY A 183 -5.33 -21.56 -0.05
C GLY A 183 -5.10 -21.51 -1.56
N VAL A 184 -4.93 -20.34 -2.15
CA VAL A 184 -4.68 -20.20 -3.58
C VAL A 184 -3.28 -20.68 -3.92
N HIS A 185 -3.20 -21.68 -4.81
CA HIS A 185 -1.94 -22.24 -5.28
C HIS A 185 -1.64 -21.81 -6.72
N ILE A 186 -0.50 -21.14 -6.91
CA ILE A 186 0.06 -20.80 -8.22
C ILE A 186 1.16 -21.80 -8.55
N VAL A 187 0.89 -22.68 -9.52
CA VAL A 187 1.70 -23.87 -9.78
C VAL A 187 2.21 -23.88 -11.20
N TYR A 188 3.51 -24.10 -11.37
CA TYR A 188 4.11 -24.33 -12.69
C TYR A 188 3.48 -25.53 -13.39
N GLY A 189 2.98 -25.30 -14.61
CA GLY A 189 2.27 -26.31 -15.39
C GLY A 189 0.76 -26.39 -15.14
N LYS A 190 0.19 -25.62 -14.20
CA LYS A 190 -1.25 -25.47 -13.98
C LYS A 190 -1.72 -24.09 -14.43
N ASN A 191 -1.35 -23.05 -13.71
CA ASN A 191 -1.86 -21.69 -13.89
C ASN A 191 -0.75 -20.62 -13.92
N LEU A 192 0.52 -20.96 -13.70
CA LEU A 192 1.64 -20.03 -13.81
C LEU A 192 2.03 -19.82 -15.27
N ILE A 193 2.04 -18.56 -15.73
CA ILE A 193 2.49 -18.15 -17.08
C ILE A 193 3.96 -17.72 -17.01
N ASP A 194 4.28 -16.75 -16.16
CA ASP A 194 5.63 -16.22 -15.98
C ASP A 194 5.92 -15.98 -14.48
N PHE A 195 7.20 -16.00 -14.16
CA PHE A 195 7.69 -15.89 -12.79
C PHE A 195 9.05 -15.21 -12.78
N LYS A 196 9.17 -14.17 -11.97
CA LYS A 196 10.43 -13.50 -11.69
C LYS A 196 10.60 -13.36 -10.19
N MET A 197 11.73 -13.76 -9.65
CA MET A 197 12.09 -13.58 -8.25
C MET A 197 13.35 -12.74 -8.15
N GLU A 198 13.28 -11.65 -7.42
CA GLU A 198 14.42 -10.80 -7.06
C GLU A 198 14.70 -10.94 -5.57
N ARG A 199 15.96 -11.13 -5.22
CA ARG A 199 16.43 -11.15 -3.84
C ARG A 199 17.37 -10.00 -3.61
N ASN A 200 17.01 -9.08 -2.71
CA ASN A 200 17.76 -7.88 -2.42
C ASN A 200 18.26 -7.91 -0.97
N ILE A 201 19.56 -7.66 -0.80
CA ILE A 201 20.22 -7.58 0.52
C ILE A 201 20.67 -6.16 0.86
N GLU A 202 20.27 -5.16 0.08
CA GLU A 202 20.73 -3.77 0.26
C GLU A 202 20.32 -3.20 1.62
N SER A 203 19.10 -3.45 2.03
CA SER A 203 18.53 -3.01 3.31
C SER A 203 18.85 -3.91 4.50
N VAL A 204 19.43 -5.12 4.26
CA VAL A 204 19.72 -6.06 5.33
C VAL A 204 20.71 -5.47 6.32
N ILE A 205 20.41 -5.62 7.62
CA ILE A 205 21.30 -5.30 8.72
C ILE A 205 21.69 -6.54 9.51
N THR A 206 22.89 -6.56 10.05
CA THR A 206 23.39 -7.65 10.90
C THR A 206 23.55 -7.24 12.35
N GLY A 207 23.18 -6.02 12.67
CA GLY A 207 23.22 -5.47 14.02
C GLY A 207 22.93 -3.98 14.03
N VAL A 208 22.82 -3.45 15.24
CA VAL A 208 22.58 -2.04 15.49
C VAL A 208 23.59 -1.46 16.46
N HIS A 209 23.84 -0.14 16.33
CA HIS A 209 24.54 0.66 17.30
C HIS A 209 23.50 1.50 18.05
N PRO A 210 22.99 1.02 19.20
CA PRO A 210 21.98 1.74 19.97
C PRO A 210 22.59 2.90 20.73
N TYR A 211 21.88 4.02 20.77
CA TYR A 211 22.18 5.16 21.61
C TYR A 211 20.91 5.76 22.23
N TRP A 212 21.08 6.46 23.32
CA TRP A 212 20.06 7.29 23.94
C TRP A 212 20.60 8.70 24.13
N GLN A 213 19.79 9.72 23.85
CA GLN A 213 20.18 11.11 24.00
C GLN A 213 19.28 11.82 25.03
N ASN A 214 19.88 12.50 25.96
CA ASN A 214 19.14 13.39 26.87
C ASN A 214 18.63 14.61 26.10
N SER A 215 17.30 14.80 26.07
CA SER A 215 16.66 15.89 25.32
C SER A 215 16.98 17.31 25.85
N GLU A 216 17.37 17.43 27.13
CA GLU A 216 17.66 18.72 27.75
C GLU A 216 19.15 19.09 27.62
N THR A 217 20.03 18.13 27.83
CA THR A 217 21.48 18.38 27.87
C THR A 217 22.18 18.05 26.56
N GLY A 218 21.56 17.23 25.71
CA GLY A 218 22.16 16.70 24.47
C GLY A 218 23.21 15.61 24.73
N GLU A 219 23.41 15.18 25.98
CA GLU A 219 24.35 14.10 26.31
C GLU A 219 23.92 12.77 25.70
N VAL A 220 24.86 12.11 25.01
CA VAL A 220 24.64 10.80 24.38
C VAL A 220 25.17 9.69 25.28
N THR A 221 24.38 8.64 25.44
CA THR A 221 24.76 7.41 26.16
C THR A 221 24.74 6.26 25.16
N GLU A 222 25.83 5.49 25.13
CA GLU A 222 26.00 4.30 24.28
C GLU A 222 26.30 3.09 25.16
N LEU A 223 26.08 1.88 24.61
CA LEU A 223 26.53 0.64 25.27
C LEU A 223 28.05 0.54 25.29
N PRO A 224 28.66 -0.08 26.33
CA PRO A 224 30.10 -0.34 26.36
C PRO A 224 30.63 -1.11 25.16
N GLU A 225 29.86 -2.12 24.69
CA GLU A 225 30.14 -2.93 23.50
C GLU A 225 29.81 -2.22 22.18
N LYS A 226 29.09 -1.10 22.23
CA LYS A 226 28.62 -0.25 21.13
C LYS A 226 27.65 -0.91 20.15
N VAL A 227 27.81 -2.20 19.85
CA VAL A 227 27.03 -2.88 18.82
C VAL A 227 26.35 -4.10 19.39
N VAL A 228 25.05 -4.24 19.07
CA VAL A 228 24.27 -5.45 19.32
C VAL A 228 24.04 -6.15 17.98
N LEU A 229 24.41 -7.43 17.89
CA LEU A 229 24.37 -8.21 16.66
C LEU A 229 23.18 -9.17 16.68
N VAL A 230 22.67 -9.54 15.49
CA VAL A 230 21.73 -10.66 15.34
C VAL A 230 22.39 -12.01 15.67
N GLU A 231 21.63 -12.95 16.15
CA GLU A 231 22.13 -14.31 16.47
C GLU A 231 22.54 -15.07 15.21
N GLN A 232 21.72 -14.98 14.16
CA GLN A 232 22.00 -15.58 12.86
C GLN A 232 22.02 -14.47 11.80
N ARG A 233 23.09 -14.46 10.99
CA ARG A 233 23.27 -13.46 9.93
C ARG A 233 22.80 -14.03 8.61
N SER A 234 21.96 -13.29 7.92
CA SER A 234 21.54 -13.60 6.54
C SER A 234 22.58 -13.22 5.48
N VAL A 235 23.59 -12.41 5.88
CA VAL A 235 24.75 -12.05 5.03
C VAL A 235 26.08 -12.26 5.79
N PRO A 236 27.19 -12.64 5.10
CA PRO A 236 28.44 -13.05 5.77
C PRO A 236 29.28 -11.89 6.31
N TYR A 237 28.96 -10.66 5.97
CA TYR A 237 29.69 -9.46 6.41
C TYR A 237 28.81 -8.58 7.31
N GLN A 238 29.46 -7.68 8.06
CA GLN A 238 28.73 -6.79 8.97
C GLN A 238 28.07 -5.63 8.23
N LYS A 239 26.81 -5.39 8.56
CA LYS A 239 26.02 -4.23 8.16
C LYS A 239 25.32 -3.68 9.39
N ILE A 240 25.95 -2.67 10.00
CA ILE A 240 25.48 -2.06 11.25
C ILE A 240 24.79 -0.75 10.91
N THR A 241 23.60 -0.55 11.46
CA THR A 241 22.89 0.75 11.42
C THR A 241 22.81 1.35 12.81
N VAL A 242 22.57 2.65 12.89
CA VAL A 242 22.35 3.36 14.14
C VAL A 242 20.89 3.14 14.58
N LEU A 243 20.68 2.93 15.88
CA LEU A 243 19.36 2.81 16.50
C LEU A 243 19.18 3.87 17.57
N ASP A 244 18.31 4.83 17.32
CA ASP A 244 17.91 5.82 18.32
C ASP A 244 16.89 5.20 19.28
N CYS A 245 17.28 5.04 20.54
CA CYS A 245 16.46 4.51 21.60
C CYS A 245 15.79 5.61 22.45
N THR A 246 16.00 6.89 22.12
CA THR A 246 15.57 8.04 22.94
C THR A 246 14.06 8.03 23.19
N SER A 247 13.27 7.73 22.19
CA SER A 247 11.80 7.67 22.31
C SER A 247 11.28 6.52 23.18
N GLY A 248 12.09 5.49 23.38
CA GLY A 248 11.73 4.30 24.19
C GLY A 248 11.89 4.51 25.70
N PHE A 249 12.59 5.58 26.13
CA PHE A 249 12.90 5.80 27.53
C PHE A 249 12.75 7.29 27.91
N GLN A 250 12.00 7.57 28.97
CA GLN A 250 11.83 8.94 29.49
C GLN A 250 13.09 9.42 30.20
N ASP A 251 13.75 8.52 30.94
CA ASP A 251 14.99 8.77 31.68
C ASP A 251 16.14 7.95 31.10
N LYS A 252 17.38 8.26 31.49
CA LYS A 252 18.58 7.54 31.06
C LYS A 252 18.44 6.03 31.34
N PRO A 253 18.39 5.18 30.32
CA PRO A 253 18.28 3.74 30.48
C PRO A 253 19.57 3.14 31.05
N THR A 254 19.44 1.97 31.70
CA THR A 254 20.60 1.15 32.04
C THR A 254 21.10 0.43 30.76
N ASP A 255 22.35 -0.04 30.78
CA ASP A 255 22.92 -0.80 29.67
C ASP A 255 22.07 -2.05 29.35
N GLU A 256 21.51 -2.70 30.37
CA GLU A 256 20.64 -3.88 30.17
C GLU A 256 19.32 -3.53 29.46
N MET A 257 18.70 -2.40 29.85
CA MET A 257 17.46 -1.94 29.22
C MET A 257 17.70 -1.58 27.76
N MET A 258 18.79 -0.85 27.46
CA MET A 258 19.14 -0.46 26.09
C MET A 258 19.48 -1.67 25.24
N ARG A 259 20.19 -2.66 25.80
CA ARG A 259 20.54 -3.92 25.11
C ARG A 259 19.28 -4.74 24.80
N SER A 260 18.36 -4.88 25.75
CA SER A 260 17.10 -5.56 25.55
C SER A 260 16.26 -4.89 24.45
N PHE A 261 16.15 -3.57 24.47
CA PHE A 261 15.45 -2.80 23.45
C PHE A 261 16.04 -3.05 22.05
N ALA A 262 17.37 -3.02 21.92
CA ALA A 262 18.05 -3.29 20.66
C ALA A 262 17.86 -4.72 20.17
N GLN A 263 17.86 -5.70 21.08
CA GLN A 263 17.59 -7.12 20.74
C GLN A 263 16.15 -7.31 20.30
N ASP A 264 15.19 -6.69 20.96
CA ASP A 264 13.78 -6.77 20.59
C ASP A 264 13.52 -6.09 19.24
N TYR A 265 14.17 -4.96 18.97
CA TYR A 265 14.15 -4.31 17.67
C TYR A 265 14.65 -5.28 16.57
N LEU A 266 15.82 -5.91 16.75
CA LEU A 266 16.41 -6.83 15.78
C LEU A 266 15.57 -8.10 15.55
N LYS A 267 14.81 -8.56 16.57
CA LYS A 267 13.90 -9.71 16.43
C LYS A 267 12.62 -9.35 15.67
N ASN A 268 12.14 -8.13 15.82
CA ASN A 268 10.84 -7.72 15.29
C ASN A 268 10.95 -6.99 13.94
N THR A 269 12.17 -6.57 13.55
CA THR A 269 12.36 -5.91 12.25
C THR A 269 12.53 -6.92 11.11
N SER A 270 11.94 -6.60 9.96
CA SER A 270 12.17 -7.36 8.71
C SER A 270 13.55 -7.09 8.08
N LEU A 271 14.28 -6.10 8.58
CA LEU A 271 15.59 -5.69 8.02
C LEU A 271 16.72 -6.71 8.28
N THR A 272 16.51 -7.74 9.10
CA THR A 272 17.50 -8.80 9.32
C THR A 272 17.52 -9.88 8.24
N GLU A 273 16.49 -9.91 7.38
CA GLU A 273 16.35 -10.87 6.30
C GLU A 273 16.40 -10.18 4.93
N PRO A 274 16.87 -10.88 3.88
CA PRO A 274 16.78 -10.38 2.52
C PRO A 274 15.34 -10.08 2.11
N GLN A 275 15.15 -8.96 1.46
CA GLN A 275 13.88 -8.69 0.79
C GLN A 275 13.77 -9.62 -0.43
N VAL A 276 12.63 -10.26 -0.58
CA VAL A 276 12.32 -11.12 -1.72
C VAL A 276 11.06 -10.58 -2.37
N ASP A 277 11.20 -10.13 -3.62
CA ASP A 277 10.10 -9.69 -4.45
C ASP A 277 9.83 -10.74 -5.51
N ILE A 278 8.56 -11.11 -5.69
CA ILE A 278 8.12 -12.16 -6.62
C ILE A 278 7.05 -11.56 -7.51
N ASP A 279 7.38 -11.39 -8.79
CA ASP A 279 6.43 -10.98 -9.83
C ASP A 279 5.85 -12.23 -10.49
N ILE A 280 4.54 -12.30 -10.59
CA ILE A 280 3.82 -13.46 -11.12
C ILE A 280 2.80 -13.03 -12.16
N ASP A 281 2.85 -13.66 -13.32
CA ASP A 281 1.76 -13.68 -14.31
C ASP A 281 1.12 -15.07 -14.30
N PHE A 282 -0.20 -15.14 -14.19
CA PHE A 282 -0.92 -16.39 -14.05
C PHE A 282 -2.28 -16.39 -14.73
N ILE A 283 -2.74 -17.59 -15.12
CA ILE A 283 -4.09 -17.79 -15.65
C ILE A 283 -5.09 -17.78 -14.51
N GLN A 284 -6.08 -16.91 -14.61
CA GLN A 284 -7.19 -16.82 -13.66
C GLN A 284 -8.21 -17.90 -14.00
N LEU A 285 -8.01 -19.08 -13.43
CA LEU A 285 -8.84 -20.26 -13.75
C LEU A 285 -10.31 -20.05 -13.39
N TRP A 286 -10.61 -19.26 -12.36
CA TRP A 286 -11.99 -18.96 -11.96
C TRP A 286 -12.81 -18.19 -13.00
N ASN A 287 -12.16 -17.57 -14.00
CA ASN A 287 -12.82 -16.92 -15.13
C ASN A 287 -13.11 -17.92 -16.28
N THR A 288 -12.88 -19.22 -16.07
CA THR A 288 -13.12 -20.27 -17.06
C THR A 288 -14.33 -21.12 -16.67
N PRO A 289 -15.13 -21.60 -17.63
CA PRO A 289 -16.34 -22.39 -17.34
C PRO A 289 -16.10 -23.68 -16.52
N ASP A 290 -14.90 -24.24 -16.61
CA ASP A 290 -14.56 -25.50 -15.93
C ASP A 290 -14.32 -25.31 -14.40
N TYR A 291 -14.26 -24.08 -13.92
CA TYR A 291 -13.94 -23.73 -12.52
C TYR A 291 -15.01 -22.90 -11.82
N GLU A 292 -16.22 -22.78 -12.41
CA GLU A 292 -17.34 -22.01 -11.82
C GLU A 292 -17.69 -22.43 -10.39
N ASP A 293 -17.54 -23.71 -10.05
CA ASP A 293 -17.87 -24.24 -8.72
C ASP A 293 -16.80 -23.94 -7.63
N VAL A 294 -15.62 -23.44 -8.00
CA VAL A 294 -14.48 -23.17 -7.08
C VAL A 294 -13.96 -21.74 -7.14
N VAL A 295 -14.75 -20.83 -7.72
CA VAL A 295 -14.38 -19.42 -7.94
C VAL A 295 -13.84 -18.75 -6.68
N GLU A 296 -14.56 -18.89 -5.56
CA GLU A 296 -14.17 -18.24 -4.30
C GLU A 296 -12.82 -18.74 -3.73
N ALA A 297 -12.44 -19.99 -4.03
CA ALA A 297 -11.22 -20.61 -3.54
C ALA A 297 -9.98 -20.30 -4.41
N GLU A 298 -10.17 -19.74 -5.59
CA GLU A 298 -9.07 -19.44 -6.53
C GLU A 298 -8.88 -17.94 -6.75
N GLN A 299 -9.79 -17.07 -6.27
CA GLN A 299 -9.67 -15.61 -6.42
C GLN A 299 -8.55 -15.05 -5.56
N VAL A 300 -7.85 -14.06 -6.12
CA VAL A 300 -6.75 -13.35 -5.46
C VAL A 300 -7.07 -11.87 -5.39
N SER A 301 -6.86 -11.29 -4.22
CA SER A 301 -7.00 -9.86 -3.97
C SER A 301 -5.71 -9.29 -3.36
N LEU A 302 -5.58 -7.96 -3.39
CA LEU A 302 -4.47 -7.29 -2.71
C LEU A 302 -4.47 -7.63 -1.22
N CYS A 303 -3.30 -7.94 -0.68
CA CYS A 303 -3.05 -8.41 0.69
C CYS A 303 -3.43 -9.86 0.98
N ASP A 304 -3.99 -10.63 0.04
CA ASP A 304 -4.16 -12.06 0.22
C ASP A 304 -2.83 -12.80 0.26
N THR A 305 -2.82 -13.96 0.90
CA THR A 305 -1.68 -14.88 0.88
C THR A 305 -1.86 -15.87 -0.27
N VAL A 306 -0.83 -16.01 -1.10
CA VAL A 306 -0.76 -16.98 -2.19
C VAL A 306 0.40 -17.95 -1.97
N HIS A 307 0.21 -19.19 -2.41
CA HIS A 307 1.21 -20.27 -2.31
C HIS A 307 1.78 -20.54 -3.69
N VAL A 308 3.06 -20.21 -3.90
CA VAL A 308 3.75 -20.37 -5.18
C VAL A 308 4.59 -21.64 -5.16
N PHE A 309 4.35 -22.52 -6.11
CA PHE A 309 5.05 -23.79 -6.23
C PHE A 309 5.65 -23.99 -7.62
N ILE A 310 6.99 -23.97 -7.70
CA ILE A 310 7.75 -24.13 -8.94
C ILE A 310 8.72 -25.29 -8.79
N SER A 311 8.26 -26.50 -9.13
CA SER A 311 9.03 -27.74 -8.96
C SER A 311 10.37 -27.72 -9.71
N LYS A 312 10.45 -27.10 -10.88
CA LYS A 312 11.67 -26.98 -11.68
C LYS A 312 12.79 -26.21 -10.97
N LEU A 313 12.44 -25.24 -10.13
CA LEU A 313 13.40 -24.41 -9.40
C LEU A 313 13.54 -24.82 -7.92
N GLY A 314 12.75 -25.80 -7.45
CA GLY A 314 12.68 -26.17 -6.05
C GLY A 314 12.14 -25.04 -5.17
N ILE A 315 11.28 -24.17 -5.72
CA ILE A 315 10.69 -23.03 -5.00
C ILE A 315 9.33 -23.46 -4.48
N GLU A 316 9.15 -23.28 -3.18
CA GLU A 316 7.88 -23.38 -2.46
C GLU A 316 7.84 -22.22 -1.49
N VAL A 317 6.99 -21.24 -1.73
CA VAL A 317 6.90 -20.01 -0.93
C VAL A 317 5.45 -19.57 -0.78
N SER A 318 5.11 -19.12 0.43
CA SER A 318 3.86 -18.42 0.71
C SER A 318 4.17 -16.95 0.87
N SER A 319 3.51 -16.11 0.10
CA SER A 319 3.75 -14.67 0.10
C SER A 319 2.44 -13.89 0.09
N LYS A 320 2.47 -12.71 0.66
CA LYS A 320 1.35 -11.77 0.62
C LYS A 320 1.42 -10.95 -0.66
N VAL A 321 0.29 -10.81 -1.35
CA VAL A 321 0.17 -9.94 -2.53
C VAL A 321 0.32 -8.49 -2.12
N THR A 322 1.34 -7.82 -2.61
CA THR A 322 1.68 -6.42 -2.28
C THR A 322 1.35 -5.43 -3.39
N GLU A 323 1.16 -5.91 -4.61
CA GLU A 323 0.75 -5.11 -5.77
C GLU A 323 -0.15 -5.94 -6.69
N THR A 324 -1.15 -5.29 -7.26
CA THR A 324 -2.00 -5.85 -8.31
C THR A 324 -2.06 -4.90 -9.49
N GLN A 325 -2.02 -5.45 -10.71
CA GLN A 325 -2.26 -4.74 -11.96
C GLN A 325 -3.46 -5.39 -12.64
N TYR A 326 -4.57 -4.64 -12.75
CA TYR A 326 -5.86 -5.16 -13.21
C TYR A 326 -6.32 -4.44 -14.47
N ASP A 327 -6.50 -5.19 -15.56
CA ASP A 327 -7.11 -4.69 -16.80
C ASP A 327 -8.63 -4.64 -16.63
N CYS A 328 -9.19 -3.42 -16.57
CA CYS A 328 -10.60 -3.19 -16.37
C CYS A 328 -11.46 -3.60 -17.58
N LEU A 329 -10.88 -3.63 -18.80
CA LEU A 329 -11.58 -3.95 -20.03
C LEU A 329 -11.71 -5.47 -20.22
N LEU A 330 -10.59 -6.18 -19.94
CA LEU A 330 -10.52 -7.64 -20.06
C LEU A 330 -10.97 -8.34 -18.78
N GLU A 331 -11.19 -7.58 -17.71
CA GLU A 331 -11.56 -8.06 -16.37
C GLU A 331 -10.62 -9.16 -15.86
N ARG A 332 -9.32 -8.90 -15.93
CA ARG A 332 -8.28 -9.82 -15.49
C ARG A 332 -7.07 -9.10 -14.91
N TYR A 333 -6.31 -9.79 -14.08
CA TYR A 333 -5.00 -9.31 -13.66
C TYR A 333 -4.00 -9.46 -14.82
N GLU A 334 -3.17 -8.44 -15.03
CA GLU A 334 -1.98 -8.51 -15.88
C GLU A 334 -0.77 -9.05 -15.11
N GLY A 335 -0.75 -8.84 -13.78
CA GLY A 335 0.28 -9.33 -12.89
C GLY A 335 -0.04 -9.05 -11.42
N ILE A 336 0.65 -9.78 -10.55
CA ILE A 336 0.67 -9.57 -9.09
C ILE A 336 2.11 -9.65 -8.58
N THR A 337 2.40 -8.91 -7.51
CA THR A 337 3.69 -8.96 -6.81
C THR A 337 3.50 -9.31 -5.35
#